data_1a6e4522eae2d552c9ed7f6f140de4a5
#
_entry.id   1a6e4522eae2d552c9ed7f6f140de4a5
#
_cell.length_a   1.000
_cell.length_b   1.000
_cell.length_c   1.000
_cell.angle_alpha   90.00
_cell.angle_beta   90.00
_cell.angle_gamma   90.00
#
_symmetry.space_group_name_H-M   'P 1'
#
loop_
_entity.id
_entity.type
_entity.pdbx_description
1 polymer ?
#
loop_
_entity_poly.entity_id
_entity_poly.type
_entity_poly.pdbx_seq_one_letter_code
_entity_poly.pdbx_strand_id
1 'polypeptide(L)'
;MKTVEIWTDGACSGNPGPGGWAAILRYGAAEKVVSGGEADTTNNRMELTAAIRALELLREPCRVILHSDSRYVVDAMSKGWALGWQAWGWVRRGSEKAKNPELWERLLSLCGEHTVAWDWVKGHAETEENRRCDALAVAESRKFL
;
A
#
# COMPACT_ATOMS: atom_id res chain seq x y z
N MET A 1 -9.71 16.26 13.68
CA MET A 1 -9.08 15.47 12.60
C MET A 1 -9.95 14.25 12.34
N LYS A 2 -10.31 14.05 11.07
CA LYS A 2 -11.13 12.90 10.67
C LYS A 2 -10.36 11.60 10.82
N THR A 3 -11.05 10.52 11.18
CA THR A 3 -10.47 9.19 11.22
C THR A 3 -11.00 8.42 10.02
N VAL A 4 -10.09 7.94 9.19
CA VAL A 4 -10.40 7.16 7.98
C VAL A 4 -9.79 5.79 8.11
N GLU A 5 -10.58 4.76 7.82
CA GLU A 5 -10.08 3.38 7.80
C GLU A 5 -9.83 2.99 6.36
N ILE A 6 -8.67 2.38 6.10
CA ILE A 6 -8.24 2.02 4.75
C ILE A 6 -7.81 0.56 4.74
N TRP A 7 -8.25 -0.18 3.71
CA TRP A 7 -7.79 -1.53 3.41
C TRP A 7 -7.11 -1.50 2.05
N THR A 8 -5.97 -2.15 1.92
CA THR A 8 -5.20 -2.18 0.68
C THR A 8 -4.78 -3.60 0.35
N ASP A 9 -4.60 -3.88 -0.94
CA ASP A 9 -4.01 -5.14 -1.40
C ASP A 9 -3.33 -4.95 -2.75
N GLY A 10 -2.36 -5.81 -3.02
CA GLY A 10 -1.68 -5.88 -4.30
C GLY A 10 -1.56 -7.33 -4.74
N ALA A 11 -1.57 -7.54 -6.04
CA ALA A 11 -1.44 -8.86 -6.65
C ALA A 11 -0.55 -8.76 -7.87
N CYS A 12 0.20 -9.83 -8.15
CA CYS A 12 1.06 -9.88 -9.32
C CYS A 12 1.07 -11.30 -9.88
N SER A 13 0.86 -11.41 -11.20
CA SER A 13 0.89 -12.67 -11.92
C SER A 13 2.30 -12.89 -12.45
N GLY A 14 3.09 -13.72 -11.76
CA GLY A 14 4.54 -13.74 -11.93
C GLY A 14 5.15 -12.60 -11.12
N ASN A 15 6.45 -12.55 -11.00
CA ASN A 15 7.09 -11.51 -10.20
C ASN A 15 8.51 -11.30 -10.70
N PRO A 16 8.71 -10.47 -11.78
CA PRO A 16 7.76 -9.50 -12.34
C PRO A 16 6.73 -10.09 -13.29
N GLY A 17 5.66 -9.30 -13.52
CA GLY A 17 4.59 -9.65 -14.45
C GLY A 17 3.42 -8.66 -14.31
N PRO A 18 2.26 -8.96 -14.92
CA PRO A 18 1.08 -8.12 -14.78
C PRO A 18 0.62 -8.07 -13.33
N GLY A 19 0.31 -6.90 -12.83
CA GLY A 19 -0.11 -6.73 -11.46
C GLY A 19 -1.27 -5.77 -11.33
N GLY A 20 -1.93 -5.84 -10.16
CA GLY A 20 -3.03 -4.98 -9.81
C GLY A 20 -2.97 -4.58 -8.34
N TRP A 21 -3.68 -3.52 -8.03
CA TRP A 21 -3.78 -3.00 -6.67
C TRP A 21 -5.20 -2.53 -6.43
N ALA A 22 -5.61 -2.50 -5.17
CA ALA A 22 -6.92 -2.00 -4.78
C ALA A 22 -6.88 -1.42 -3.39
N ALA A 23 -7.78 -0.47 -3.13
CA ALA A 23 -7.96 0.12 -1.81
C ALA A 23 -9.43 0.44 -1.57
N ILE A 24 -9.84 0.28 -0.32
CA ILE A 24 -11.16 0.68 0.17
C ILE A 24 -10.92 1.68 1.29
N LEU A 25 -11.56 2.85 1.19
CA LEU A 25 -11.49 3.89 2.19
C LEU A 25 -12.88 4.07 2.81
N ARG A 26 -12.95 4.15 4.13
CA ARG A 26 -14.22 4.34 4.84
C ARG A 26 -14.12 5.47 5.85
N TYR A 27 -15.05 6.39 5.75
CA TYR A 27 -15.23 7.45 6.73
C TYR A 27 -16.70 7.48 7.14
N GLY A 28 -17.01 7.07 8.38
CA GLY A 28 -18.38 6.94 8.82
C GLY A 28 -19.15 5.97 7.90
N ALA A 29 -20.24 6.42 7.32
CA ALA A 29 -21.04 5.64 6.38
C ALA A 29 -20.56 5.76 4.93
N ALA A 30 -19.64 6.67 4.65
CA ALA A 30 -19.12 6.88 3.30
C ALA A 30 -18.02 5.88 2.98
N GLU A 31 -18.03 5.35 1.78
CA GLU A 31 -17.02 4.39 1.31
C GLU A 31 -16.57 4.77 -0.09
N LYS A 32 -15.27 4.66 -0.34
CA LYS A 32 -14.68 4.86 -1.65
C LYS A 32 -13.79 3.68 -1.99
N VAL A 33 -13.90 3.21 -3.22
CA VAL A 33 -13.13 2.07 -3.72
C VAL A 33 -12.34 2.52 -4.93
N VAL A 34 -11.04 2.20 -4.95
CA VAL A 34 -10.16 2.51 -6.09
C VAL A 34 -9.32 1.29 -6.40
N SER A 35 -8.99 1.14 -7.68
CA SER A 35 -8.13 0.06 -8.13
C SER A 35 -7.43 0.44 -9.43
N GLY A 36 -6.38 -0.28 -9.76
CA GLY A 36 -5.61 -0.07 -10.98
C GLY A 36 -4.58 -1.16 -11.15
N GLY A 37 -3.75 -1.05 -12.17
CA GLY A 37 -2.75 -2.08 -12.43
C GLY A 37 -1.64 -1.60 -13.35
N GLU A 38 -0.64 -2.46 -13.52
CA GLU A 38 0.51 -2.26 -14.39
C GLU A 38 0.80 -3.54 -15.14
N ALA A 39 1.24 -3.41 -16.40
CA ALA A 39 1.52 -4.57 -17.25
C ALA A 39 2.77 -5.35 -16.82
N ASP A 40 3.73 -4.66 -16.23
CA ASP A 40 5.01 -5.25 -15.80
C ASP A 40 5.41 -4.64 -14.46
N THR A 41 5.22 -5.40 -13.39
CA THR A 41 5.41 -4.89 -12.03
C THR A 41 5.76 -6.04 -11.08
N THR A 42 5.78 -5.75 -9.79
CA THR A 42 6.03 -6.73 -8.74
C THR A 42 4.95 -6.65 -7.68
N ASN A 43 4.83 -7.70 -6.87
CA ASN A 43 3.87 -7.72 -5.77
C ASN A 43 4.12 -6.57 -4.78
N ASN A 44 5.38 -6.36 -4.39
CA ASN A 44 5.72 -5.28 -3.44
C ASN A 44 5.38 -3.90 -4.01
N ARG A 45 5.62 -3.69 -5.31
CA ARG A 45 5.27 -2.44 -5.97
C ARG A 45 3.77 -2.20 -5.95
N MET A 46 2.97 -3.23 -6.16
CA MET A 46 1.51 -3.11 -6.13
C MET A 46 0.99 -2.84 -4.72
N GLU A 47 1.58 -3.46 -3.71
CA GLU A 47 1.22 -3.20 -2.32
C GLU A 47 1.51 -1.74 -1.93
N LEU A 48 2.68 -1.23 -2.31
CA LEU A 48 3.04 0.17 -2.08
C LEU A 48 2.11 1.12 -2.82
N THR A 49 1.82 0.82 -4.08
CA THR A 49 0.96 1.65 -4.93
C THR A 49 -0.45 1.76 -4.35
N ALA A 50 -0.99 0.66 -3.83
CA ALA A 50 -2.32 0.67 -3.21
C ALA A 50 -2.38 1.66 -2.03
N ALA A 51 -1.38 1.62 -1.15
CA ALA A 51 -1.31 2.53 0.00
C ALA A 51 -1.15 3.98 -0.46
N ILE A 52 -0.26 4.23 -1.41
CA ILE A 52 -0.01 5.58 -1.95
C ILE A 52 -1.29 6.16 -2.55
N ARG A 53 -1.94 5.41 -3.44
CA ARG A 53 -3.13 5.89 -4.14
C ARG A 53 -4.28 6.15 -3.19
N ALA A 54 -4.42 5.33 -2.15
CA ALA A 54 -5.44 5.54 -1.12
C ALA A 54 -5.19 6.84 -0.37
N LEU A 55 -3.96 7.05 0.11
CA LEU A 55 -3.62 8.25 0.88
C LEU A 55 -3.73 9.52 0.03
N GLU A 56 -3.45 9.44 -1.27
CA GLU A 56 -3.59 10.58 -2.19
C GLU A 56 -5.01 11.08 -2.32
N LEU A 57 -6.01 10.26 -1.98
CA LEU A 57 -7.41 10.66 -2.04
C LEU A 57 -7.85 11.52 -0.86
N LEU A 58 -7.08 11.57 0.20
CA LEU A 58 -7.38 12.36 1.38
C LEU A 58 -7.05 13.82 1.12
N ARG A 59 -8.03 14.70 1.33
CA ARG A 59 -7.92 16.13 1.00
C ARG A 59 -7.50 17.01 2.15
N GLU A 60 -7.41 16.45 3.35
CA GLU A 60 -7.02 17.15 4.57
C GLU A 60 -6.27 16.19 5.47
N PRO A 61 -5.50 16.70 6.45
CA PRO A 61 -4.83 15.81 7.40
C PRO A 61 -5.84 14.93 8.12
N CYS A 62 -5.59 13.63 8.13
CA CYS A 62 -6.47 12.63 8.72
C CYS A 62 -5.70 11.72 9.66
N ARG A 63 -6.43 11.16 10.61
CA ARG A 63 -5.96 10.00 11.34
C ARG A 63 -6.37 8.79 10.51
N VAL A 64 -5.42 7.95 10.16
CA VAL A 64 -5.64 6.81 9.26
C VAL A 64 -5.30 5.52 9.98
N ILE A 65 -6.19 4.53 9.86
CA ILE A 65 -5.89 3.15 10.23
C ILE A 65 -5.81 2.39 8.92
N LEU A 66 -4.60 1.93 8.56
CA LEU A 66 -4.36 1.28 7.28
C LEU A 66 -4.07 -0.21 7.50
N HIS A 67 -4.96 -1.06 6.97
CA HIS A 67 -4.86 -2.51 7.04
C HIS A 67 -4.22 -3.04 5.77
N SER A 68 -3.15 -3.81 5.92
CA SER A 68 -2.45 -4.42 4.79
C SER A 68 -1.99 -5.82 5.18
N ASP A 69 -2.04 -6.76 4.24
CA ASP A 69 -1.48 -8.10 4.44
C ASP A 69 0.00 -8.17 4.06
N SER A 70 0.57 -7.08 3.55
CA SER A 70 1.99 -7.00 3.24
C SER A 70 2.78 -6.70 4.50
N ARG A 71 3.35 -7.74 5.09
CA ARG A 71 4.18 -7.57 6.27
C ARG A 71 5.39 -6.69 5.98
N TYR A 72 5.94 -6.80 4.77
CA TYR A 72 7.07 -5.98 4.34
C TYR A 72 6.76 -4.49 4.42
N VAL A 73 5.61 -4.07 3.86
CA VAL A 73 5.20 -2.65 3.88
C VAL A 73 4.87 -2.20 5.30
N VAL A 74 4.08 -2.99 6.03
CA VAL A 74 3.68 -2.64 7.39
C VAL A 74 4.90 -2.50 8.30
N ASP A 75 5.82 -3.46 8.26
CA ASP A 75 7.02 -3.43 9.09
C ASP A 75 7.95 -2.28 8.70
N ALA A 76 8.15 -2.06 7.40
CA ALA A 76 9.02 -0.98 6.94
C ALA A 76 8.54 0.39 7.41
N MET A 77 7.23 0.59 7.46
CA MET A 77 6.66 1.87 7.91
C MET A 77 6.54 1.95 9.43
N SER A 78 6.04 0.91 10.08
CA SER A 78 5.80 0.95 11.54
C SER A 78 7.06 0.82 12.37
N LYS A 79 8.09 0.11 11.85
CA LYS A 79 9.36 -0.08 12.55
C LYS A 79 10.42 0.95 12.16
N GLY A 80 10.09 1.87 11.26
CA GLY A 80 10.99 2.94 10.85
C GLY A 80 12.05 2.53 9.85
N TRP A 81 11.94 1.35 9.23
CA TRP A 81 12.94 0.90 8.24
C TRP A 81 13.00 1.83 7.02
N ALA A 82 11.83 2.25 6.52
CA ALA A 82 11.77 3.12 5.35
C ALA A 82 12.44 4.47 5.62
N LEU A 83 12.20 5.07 6.79
CA LEU A 83 12.88 6.30 7.19
C LEU A 83 14.38 6.11 7.29
N GLY A 84 14.83 4.97 7.80
CA GLY A 84 16.23 4.63 7.86
C GLY A 84 16.86 4.53 6.48
N TRP A 85 16.19 3.85 5.54
CA TRP A 85 16.68 3.75 4.16
C TRP A 85 16.78 5.13 3.50
N GLN A 86 15.80 6.00 3.72
CA GLN A 86 15.82 7.37 3.20
C GLN A 86 17.01 8.15 3.76
N ALA A 87 17.24 8.05 5.07
CA ALA A 87 18.36 8.75 5.74
C ALA A 87 19.72 8.30 5.20
N TRP A 88 19.86 7.06 4.75
CA TRP A 88 21.09 6.50 4.21
C TRP A 88 21.12 6.46 2.67
N GLY A 89 20.31 7.29 2.00
CA GLY A 89 20.32 7.39 0.54
C GLY A 89 19.76 6.14 -0.14
N TRP A 90 18.78 5.49 0.47
CA TRP A 90 18.11 4.29 -0.05
C TRP A 90 19.05 3.07 -0.12
N VAL A 91 19.84 2.93 0.92
CA VAL A 91 20.67 1.75 1.14
C VAL A 91 20.13 1.00 2.35
N ARG A 92 19.92 -0.29 2.20
CA ARG A 92 19.35 -1.15 3.25
C ARG A 92 20.41 -1.67 4.18
N ARG A 93 21.49 -2.22 3.61
CA ARG A 93 22.52 -2.92 4.36
C ARG A 93 23.82 -2.84 3.57
N GLY A 94 24.86 -2.23 4.14
CA GLY A 94 26.11 -2.05 3.42
C GLY A 94 25.90 -1.31 2.11
N SER A 95 26.13 -1.97 0.98
CA SER A 95 25.94 -1.40 -0.34
C SER A 95 24.66 -1.84 -1.02
N GLU A 96 23.82 -2.64 -0.35
CA GLU A 96 22.57 -3.12 -0.93
C GLU A 96 21.53 -2.00 -0.99
N LYS A 97 21.01 -1.74 -2.18
CA LYS A 97 20.03 -0.68 -2.40
C LYS A 97 18.61 -1.16 -2.06
N ALA A 98 17.82 -0.28 -1.45
CA ALA A 98 16.40 -0.52 -1.27
C ALA A 98 15.70 -0.48 -2.63
N LYS A 99 14.74 -1.38 -2.84
CA LYS A 99 13.93 -1.40 -4.07
C LYS A 99 12.80 -0.38 -3.98
N ASN A 100 12.38 0.15 -5.12
CA ASN A 100 11.27 1.09 -5.24
C ASN A 100 11.44 2.36 -4.39
N PRO A 101 12.62 3.00 -4.43
CA PRO A 101 12.85 4.17 -3.58
C PRO A 101 11.87 5.31 -3.87
N GLU A 102 11.46 5.52 -5.12
CA GLU A 102 10.50 6.54 -5.49
C GLU A 102 9.13 6.32 -4.86
N LEU A 103 8.71 5.07 -4.72
CA LEU A 103 7.43 4.73 -4.08
C LEU A 103 7.52 4.92 -2.56
N TRP A 104 8.62 4.46 -1.95
CA TRP A 104 8.82 4.67 -0.52
C TRP A 104 8.89 6.15 -0.17
N GLU A 105 9.56 6.94 -1.00
CA GLU A 105 9.66 8.38 -0.77
C GLU A 105 8.29 9.05 -0.83
N ARG A 106 7.47 8.67 -1.82
CA ARG A 106 6.10 9.18 -1.91
C ARG A 106 5.26 8.77 -0.72
N LEU A 107 5.35 7.51 -0.30
CA LEU A 107 4.59 7.01 0.84
C LEU A 107 4.99 7.73 2.13
N LEU A 108 6.29 7.92 2.36
CA LEU A 108 6.78 8.65 3.54
C LEU A 108 6.27 10.08 3.54
N SER A 109 6.28 10.75 2.39
CA SER A 109 5.77 12.11 2.26
C SER A 109 4.27 12.18 2.62
N LEU A 110 3.47 11.25 2.11
CA LEU A 110 2.04 11.20 2.42
C LEU A 110 1.78 10.92 3.90
N CYS A 111 2.53 9.99 4.47
CA CYS A 111 2.41 9.69 5.89
C CYS A 111 2.81 10.85 6.78
N GLY A 112 3.67 11.74 6.29
CA GLY A 112 4.01 12.98 6.99
C GLY A 112 2.86 13.99 7.03
N GLU A 113 1.92 13.89 6.09
CA GLU A 113 0.74 14.76 6.04
C GLU A 113 -0.41 14.25 6.90
N HIS A 114 -0.35 12.98 7.35
CA HIS A 114 -1.40 12.33 8.12
C HIS A 114 -0.81 11.63 9.34
N THR A 115 -1.67 11.15 10.23
CA THR A 115 -1.26 10.30 11.34
C THR A 115 -1.70 8.89 11.00
N VAL A 116 -0.77 8.05 10.56
CA VAL A 116 -1.08 6.72 10.04
C VAL A 116 -0.68 5.64 11.04
N ALA A 117 -1.65 4.81 11.44
CA ALA A 117 -1.42 3.60 12.22
C ALA A 117 -1.50 2.42 11.25
N TRP A 118 -0.46 1.60 11.22
CA TRP A 118 -0.35 0.44 10.33
C TRP A 118 -0.82 -0.81 11.06
N ASP A 119 -1.73 -1.55 10.44
CA ASP A 119 -2.26 -2.80 10.97
C ASP A 119 -2.00 -3.93 9.98
N TRP A 120 -1.18 -4.89 10.40
CA TRP A 120 -0.94 -6.07 9.57
C TRP A 120 -2.07 -7.08 9.75
N VAL A 121 -2.70 -7.47 8.64
CA VAL A 121 -3.76 -8.47 8.63
C VAL A 121 -3.22 -9.75 8.00
N LYS A 122 -3.50 -10.87 8.64
CA LYS A 122 -2.97 -12.17 8.23
C LYS A 122 -3.88 -12.79 7.17
N GLY A 123 -3.38 -12.88 5.93
CA GLY A 123 -4.09 -13.55 4.84
C GLY A 123 -5.17 -12.71 4.19
N HIS A 124 -5.54 -13.10 2.96
CA HIS A 124 -6.41 -12.31 2.10
C HIS A 124 -7.90 -12.37 2.49
N ALA A 125 -8.31 -13.38 3.22
CA ALA A 125 -9.73 -13.64 3.49
C ALA A 125 -10.12 -13.33 4.93
N GLU A 126 -9.33 -12.57 5.66
CA GLU A 126 -9.56 -12.30 7.08
C GLU A 126 -10.80 -11.46 7.32
N THR A 127 -11.02 -10.45 6.48
CA THR A 127 -12.22 -9.61 6.54
C THR A 127 -12.86 -9.52 5.16
N GLU A 128 -14.10 -9.03 5.12
CA GLU A 128 -14.78 -8.80 3.84
C GLU A 128 -14.05 -7.75 3.01
N GLU A 129 -13.55 -6.68 3.64
CA GLU A 129 -12.82 -5.64 2.96
C GLU A 129 -11.52 -6.17 2.34
N ASN A 130 -10.80 -7.03 3.07
CA ASN A 130 -9.60 -7.66 2.54
C ASN A 130 -9.91 -8.53 1.33
N ARG A 131 -10.98 -9.32 1.39
CA ARG A 131 -11.40 -10.16 0.25
C ARG A 131 -11.77 -9.32 -0.96
N ARG A 132 -12.48 -8.21 -0.74
CA ARG A 132 -12.85 -7.30 -1.82
C ARG A 132 -11.62 -6.69 -2.49
N CYS A 133 -10.65 -6.24 -1.69
CA CYS A 133 -9.40 -5.69 -2.22
C CYS A 133 -8.63 -6.74 -3.01
N ASP A 134 -8.53 -7.97 -2.50
CA ASP A 134 -7.85 -9.05 -3.19
C ASP A 134 -8.50 -9.33 -4.55
N ALA A 135 -9.82 -9.47 -4.58
CA ALA A 135 -10.54 -9.74 -5.82
C ALA A 135 -10.36 -8.62 -6.84
N LEU A 136 -10.39 -7.37 -6.40
CA LEU A 136 -10.19 -6.21 -7.28
C LEU A 136 -8.76 -6.16 -7.81
N ALA A 137 -7.77 -6.38 -6.95
CA ALA A 137 -6.37 -6.38 -7.36
C ALA A 137 -6.09 -7.47 -8.39
N VAL A 138 -6.61 -8.69 -8.17
CA VAL A 138 -6.47 -9.80 -9.11
C VAL A 138 -7.16 -9.46 -10.43
N ALA A 139 -8.37 -8.91 -10.40
CA ALA A 139 -9.10 -8.53 -11.60
C ALA A 139 -8.34 -7.49 -12.41
N GLU A 140 -7.72 -6.51 -11.75
CA GLU A 140 -6.91 -5.50 -12.44
C GLU A 140 -5.69 -6.13 -13.11
N SER A 141 -5.02 -7.08 -12.44
CA SER A 141 -3.86 -7.75 -13.02
C SER A 141 -4.22 -8.53 -14.28
N ARG A 142 -5.41 -9.11 -14.32
CA ARG A 142 -5.87 -9.93 -15.46
C ARG A 142 -6.18 -9.11 -16.71
N LYS A 143 -6.35 -7.80 -16.59
CA LYS A 143 -6.58 -6.93 -17.74
C LYS A 143 -5.38 -6.87 -18.69
N PHE A 144 -4.22 -7.28 -18.22
CA PHE A 144 -2.97 -7.27 -19.01
C PHE A 144 -2.61 -8.66 -19.56
N LEU A 145 -3.44 -9.64 -19.36
CA LEU A 145 -3.21 -11.00 -19.86
C LEU A 145 -3.73 -11.17 -21.29
#